data_c2c53ac760e5d3733ef49add552d0250
#
_entry.id   c2c53ac760e5d3733ef49add552d0250
#
_cell.length_a   1.000
_cell.length_b   1.000
_cell.length_c   1.000
_cell.angle_alpha   90.00
_cell.angle_beta   90.00
_cell.angle_gamma   90.00
#
_symmetry.space_group_name_H-M   'P 1'
#
loop_
_entity.id
_entity.type
_entity.pdbx_description
1 polymer ?
#
loop_
_entity_poly.entity_id
_entity_poly.type
_entity_poly.pdbx_seq_one_letter_code
_entity_poly.pdbx_strand_id
1 'polypeptide(L)'
;MTDDLIEDTPQPLISHLAELRDRLLRAVLAVLIAFIVLFPFANDIYGIVSQPLRDLLPEGSSMIATEVASPFLTPFKLTLVTAIFVAIPYILFQIWAFVAPGMYRNEKKIAFPLLASSVVLFYAGAAFAYFIVFPLIFAFFTSVAPTDVTVMTDINRYLDFVLKIFFAFGVAFEIPIAAVILIWSGVTTAESLAKKRPWIIVGCFVAGMLLTPPDVISQSLLAIPMWLLFELGIFFGKALDKRQSGS
;
A
#
# COMPACT_ATOMS: atom_id res chain seq x y z
N MET A 1 18.13 48.43 -7.55
CA MET A 1 17.30 47.80 -6.57
C MET A 1 16.03 47.42 -7.31
N THR A 2 16.12 46.34 -8.11
CA THR A 2 15.03 45.82 -8.93
C THR A 2 14.57 44.57 -8.23
N ASP A 3 13.38 44.70 -7.60
CA ASP A 3 12.63 43.62 -6.97
C ASP A 3 12.28 42.57 -8.03
N ASP A 4 12.93 41.41 -7.97
CA ASP A 4 12.56 40.22 -8.73
C ASP A 4 11.23 39.69 -8.15
N LEU A 5 10.14 40.30 -8.57
CA LEU A 5 8.79 39.69 -8.48
C LEU A 5 8.80 38.49 -9.40
N ILE A 6 9.14 37.34 -8.85
CA ILE A 6 8.86 36.05 -9.50
C ILE A 6 7.35 35.91 -9.51
N GLU A 7 6.72 36.27 -10.65
CA GLU A 7 5.32 36.01 -10.93
C GLU A 7 5.07 34.49 -10.72
N ASP A 8 4.28 34.18 -9.71
CA ASP A 8 3.63 32.88 -9.54
C ASP A 8 2.59 32.72 -10.66
N THR A 9 3.06 32.53 -11.90
CA THR A 9 2.16 32.21 -13.01
C THR A 9 1.62 30.81 -12.78
N PRO A 10 0.28 30.63 -12.67
CA PRO A 10 -0.33 29.31 -12.56
C PRO A 10 0.13 28.48 -13.77
N GLN A 11 0.85 27.39 -13.51
CA GLN A 11 1.29 26.53 -14.59
C GLN A 11 0.05 26.03 -15.33
N PRO A 12 -0.02 26.16 -16.67
CA PRO A 12 -1.20 25.72 -17.41
C PRO A 12 -1.42 24.22 -17.16
N LEU A 13 -2.69 23.82 -16.98
CA LEU A 13 -3.08 22.42 -16.71
C LEU A 13 -2.39 21.41 -17.64
N ILE A 14 -2.12 21.82 -18.87
CA ILE A 14 -1.42 21.03 -19.89
C ILE A 14 0.02 20.69 -19.48
N SER A 15 0.77 21.64 -18.89
CA SER A 15 2.15 21.38 -18.43
C SER A 15 2.16 20.42 -17.25
N HIS A 16 1.18 20.53 -16.34
CA HIS A 16 1.04 19.62 -15.19
C HIS A 16 0.69 18.19 -15.63
N LEU A 17 -0.20 18.03 -16.62
CA LEU A 17 -0.51 16.74 -17.23
C LEU A 17 0.69 16.13 -17.98
N ALA A 18 1.49 16.95 -18.66
CA ALA A 18 2.72 16.48 -19.31
C ALA A 18 3.75 15.99 -18.27
N GLU A 19 3.90 16.71 -17.15
CA GLU A 19 4.76 16.29 -16.05
C GLU A 19 4.28 14.95 -15.44
N LEU A 20 2.99 14.80 -15.20
CA LEU A 20 2.41 13.54 -14.70
C LEU A 20 2.72 12.37 -15.64
N ARG A 21 2.53 12.54 -16.96
CA ARG A 21 2.86 11.52 -17.96
C ARG A 21 4.33 11.11 -17.89
N ASP A 22 5.24 12.08 -17.86
CA ASP A 22 6.68 11.81 -17.89
C ASP A 22 7.15 11.11 -16.60
N ARG A 23 6.57 11.47 -15.44
CA ARG A 23 6.83 10.79 -14.16
C ARG A 23 6.28 9.37 -14.14
N LEU A 24 5.07 9.16 -14.68
CA LEU A 24 4.47 7.84 -14.79
C LEU A 24 5.32 6.93 -15.70
N LEU A 25 5.77 7.42 -16.84
CA LEU A 25 6.65 6.67 -17.75
C LEU A 25 7.95 6.25 -17.08
N ARG A 26 8.57 7.14 -16.29
CA ARG A 26 9.79 6.82 -15.51
C ARG A 26 9.51 5.76 -14.44
N ALA A 27 8.36 5.83 -13.74
CA ALA A 27 7.96 4.83 -12.77
C ALA A 27 7.75 3.46 -13.43
N VAL A 28 7.03 3.40 -14.57
CA VAL A 28 6.82 2.18 -15.34
C VAL A 28 8.15 1.60 -15.84
N LEU A 29 9.05 2.43 -16.32
CA LEU A 29 10.38 1.98 -16.77
C LEU A 29 11.19 1.36 -15.62
N ALA A 30 11.14 1.95 -14.42
CA ALA A 30 11.80 1.40 -13.24
C ALA A 30 11.24 0.02 -12.87
N VAL A 31 9.90 -0.15 -12.92
CA VAL A 31 9.24 -1.44 -12.70
C VAL A 31 9.69 -2.47 -13.75
N LEU A 32 9.74 -2.10 -15.03
CA LEU A 32 10.17 -3.01 -16.09
C LEU A 32 11.63 -3.46 -15.92
N ILE A 33 12.53 -2.53 -15.55
CA ILE A 33 13.92 -2.88 -15.24
C ILE A 33 13.99 -3.85 -14.06
N ALA A 34 13.29 -3.55 -12.96
CA ALA A 34 13.23 -4.43 -11.80
C ALA A 34 12.66 -5.81 -12.16
N PHE A 35 11.61 -5.85 -12.99
CA PHE A 35 11.01 -7.09 -13.46
C PHE A 35 12.00 -7.96 -14.24
N ILE A 36 12.71 -7.38 -15.20
CA ILE A 36 13.71 -8.13 -16.01
C ILE A 36 14.81 -8.72 -15.12
N VAL A 37 15.26 -7.96 -14.10
CA VAL A 37 16.28 -8.42 -13.15
C VAL A 37 15.76 -9.55 -12.24
N LEU A 38 14.50 -9.47 -11.81
CA LEU A 38 13.89 -10.44 -10.89
C LEU A 38 13.36 -11.70 -11.58
N PHE A 39 13.08 -11.63 -12.88
CA PHE A 39 12.46 -12.72 -13.62
C PHE A 39 13.16 -14.08 -13.51
N PRO A 40 14.51 -14.16 -13.53
CA PRO A 40 15.23 -15.43 -13.31
C PRO A 40 14.93 -16.08 -11.95
N PHE A 41 14.52 -15.31 -10.94
CA PHE A 41 14.23 -15.75 -9.58
C PHE A 41 12.74 -15.98 -9.33
N ALA A 42 11.89 -16.02 -10.35
CA ALA A 42 10.43 -16.10 -10.25
C ALA A 42 9.94 -17.26 -9.36
N ASN A 43 10.57 -18.43 -9.47
CA ASN A 43 10.20 -19.62 -8.68
C ASN A 43 10.62 -19.50 -7.22
N ASP A 44 11.76 -18.89 -6.93
CA ASP A 44 12.24 -18.66 -5.57
C ASP A 44 11.33 -17.65 -4.84
N ILE A 45 10.97 -16.56 -5.54
CA ILE A 45 10.02 -15.55 -5.06
C ILE A 45 8.67 -16.21 -4.74
N TYR A 46 8.16 -17.08 -5.64
CA TYR A 46 6.93 -17.82 -5.38
C TYR A 46 7.07 -18.73 -4.16
N GLY A 47 8.21 -19.41 -4.00
CA GLY A 47 8.52 -20.24 -2.85
C GLY A 47 8.37 -19.49 -1.53
N ILE A 48 8.96 -18.31 -1.43
CA ILE A 48 8.92 -17.46 -0.22
C ILE A 48 7.49 -16.99 0.07
N VAL A 49 6.78 -16.47 -0.92
CA VAL A 49 5.43 -15.90 -0.73
C VAL A 49 4.39 -16.97 -0.41
N SER A 50 4.56 -18.18 -0.92
CA SER A 50 3.63 -19.30 -0.65
C SER A 50 3.88 -20.02 0.68
N GLN A 51 5.01 -19.77 1.33
CA GLN A 51 5.39 -20.46 2.56
C GLN A 51 4.37 -20.31 3.71
N PRO A 52 3.82 -19.12 4.04
CA PRO A 52 2.87 -18.99 5.15
C PRO A 52 1.62 -19.85 5.00
N LEU A 53 1.15 -20.08 3.78
CA LEU A 53 0.04 -21.02 3.56
C LEU A 53 0.50 -22.46 3.71
N ARG A 54 1.65 -22.82 3.11
CA ARG A 54 2.15 -24.21 3.16
C ARG A 54 2.38 -24.69 4.58
N ASP A 55 2.85 -23.78 5.45
CA ASP A 55 3.08 -24.11 6.88
C ASP A 55 1.79 -24.34 7.67
N LEU A 56 0.65 -23.86 7.16
CA LEU A 56 -0.68 -24.01 7.78
C LEU A 56 -1.54 -25.10 7.13
N LEU A 57 -1.10 -25.69 6.02
CA LEU A 57 -1.83 -26.77 5.38
C LEU A 57 -1.69 -28.07 6.19
N PRO A 58 -2.78 -28.87 6.34
CA PRO A 58 -2.73 -30.20 6.95
C PRO A 58 -1.72 -31.13 6.25
N GLU A 59 -1.13 -32.06 6.99
CA GLU A 59 -0.24 -33.08 6.42
C GLU A 59 -0.94 -33.83 5.27
N GLY A 60 -0.24 -33.95 4.12
CA GLY A 60 -0.79 -34.56 2.91
C GLY A 60 -1.60 -33.63 2.01
N SER A 61 -1.85 -32.40 2.41
CA SER A 61 -2.47 -31.38 1.56
C SER A 61 -1.43 -30.73 0.65
N SER A 62 -1.82 -30.39 -0.58
CA SER A 62 -0.96 -29.67 -1.54
C SER A 62 -1.73 -28.56 -2.22
N MET A 63 -0.99 -27.56 -2.71
CA MET A 63 -1.57 -26.58 -3.61
C MET A 63 -1.80 -27.21 -4.98
N ILE A 64 -2.89 -26.85 -5.62
CA ILE A 64 -3.26 -27.33 -6.96
C ILE A 64 -3.21 -26.23 -7.99
N ALA A 65 -2.99 -26.58 -9.24
CA ALA A 65 -3.14 -25.68 -10.38
C ALA A 65 -4.37 -26.17 -11.18
N THR A 66 -5.44 -25.37 -11.16
CA THR A 66 -6.70 -25.73 -11.86
C THR A 66 -6.67 -25.34 -13.33
N GLU A 67 -5.83 -24.38 -13.71
CA GLU A 67 -5.66 -23.92 -15.08
C GLU A 67 -4.31 -24.37 -15.62
N VAL A 68 -4.27 -24.77 -16.90
CA VAL A 68 -3.04 -25.27 -17.57
C VAL A 68 -1.90 -24.25 -17.55
N ALA A 69 -2.23 -22.96 -17.66
CA ALA A 69 -1.23 -21.88 -17.72
C ALA A 69 -0.79 -21.40 -16.31
N SER A 70 -1.52 -21.74 -15.24
CA SER A 70 -1.25 -21.25 -13.88
C SER A 70 0.18 -21.53 -13.38
N PRO A 71 0.80 -22.70 -13.61
CA PRO A 71 2.18 -22.95 -13.16
C PRO A 71 3.21 -21.98 -13.73
N PHE A 72 2.96 -21.43 -14.91
CA PHE A 72 3.81 -20.40 -15.53
C PHE A 72 3.37 -18.99 -15.17
N LEU A 73 2.07 -18.68 -15.30
CA LEU A 73 1.55 -17.33 -15.12
C LEU A 73 1.60 -16.85 -13.65
N THR A 74 1.47 -17.77 -12.70
CA THR A 74 1.47 -17.41 -11.28
C THR A 74 2.85 -16.87 -10.82
N PRO A 75 4.00 -17.56 -11.06
CA PRO A 75 5.31 -16.99 -10.76
C PRO A 75 5.60 -15.72 -11.54
N PHE A 76 5.19 -15.64 -12.82
CA PHE A 76 5.34 -14.44 -13.65
C PHE A 76 4.62 -13.23 -13.04
N LYS A 77 3.33 -13.38 -12.68
CA LYS A 77 2.52 -12.35 -12.07
C LYS A 77 3.10 -11.90 -10.72
N LEU A 78 3.53 -12.85 -9.90
CA LEU A 78 4.16 -12.54 -8.63
C LEU A 78 5.46 -11.76 -8.80
N THR A 79 6.29 -12.15 -9.76
CA THR A 79 7.54 -11.45 -10.08
C THR A 79 7.27 -10.01 -10.52
N LEU A 80 6.23 -9.78 -11.34
CA LEU A 80 5.83 -8.43 -11.75
C LEU A 80 5.42 -7.58 -10.54
N VAL A 81 4.64 -8.16 -9.63
CA VAL A 81 4.23 -7.43 -8.41
C VAL A 81 5.42 -7.19 -7.50
N THR A 82 6.32 -8.17 -7.34
CA THR A 82 7.56 -7.98 -6.57
C THR A 82 8.42 -6.87 -7.19
N ALA A 83 8.48 -6.78 -8.53
CA ALA A 83 9.17 -5.69 -9.21
C ALA A 83 8.56 -4.31 -8.89
N ILE A 84 7.22 -4.22 -8.79
CA ILE A 84 6.55 -3.00 -8.32
C ILE A 84 6.99 -2.69 -6.90
N PHE A 85 7.00 -3.67 -5.98
CA PHE A 85 7.42 -3.48 -4.59
C PHE A 85 8.86 -3.01 -4.48
N VAL A 86 9.78 -3.60 -5.26
CA VAL A 86 11.18 -3.15 -5.32
C VAL A 86 11.29 -1.72 -5.86
N ALA A 87 10.43 -1.34 -6.80
CA ALA A 87 10.41 0.01 -7.37
C ALA A 87 9.66 1.05 -6.49
N ILE A 88 8.99 0.66 -5.40
CA ILE A 88 8.22 1.55 -4.53
C ILE A 88 9.00 2.80 -4.09
N PRO A 89 10.26 2.74 -3.64
CA PRO A 89 10.98 3.93 -3.24
C PRO A 89 11.07 4.96 -4.38
N TYR A 90 11.28 4.47 -5.60
CA TYR A 90 11.34 5.34 -6.78
C TYR A 90 9.95 5.82 -7.21
N ILE A 91 8.92 4.98 -7.14
CA ILE A 91 7.52 5.34 -7.42
C ILE A 91 7.07 6.43 -6.44
N LEU A 92 7.27 6.25 -5.14
CA LEU A 92 6.95 7.23 -4.12
C LEU A 92 7.74 8.52 -4.34
N PHE A 93 9.01 8.45 -4.69
CA PHE A 93 9.79 9.63 -5.07
C PHE A 93 9.17 10.37 -6.25
N GLN A 94 8.69 9.71 -7.30
CA GLN A 94 8.02 10.35 -8.44
C GLN A 94 6.69 10.99 -8.03
N ILE A 95 5.91 10.34 -7.16
CA ILE A 95 4.67 10.90 -6.62
C ILE A 95 4.97 12.15 -5.78
N TRP A 96 5.93 12.06 -4.86
CA TRP A 96 6.36 13.20 -4.04
C TRP A 96 6.90 14.36 -4.86
N ALA A 97 7.71 14.09 -5.87
CA ALA A 97 8.24 15.11 -6.76
C ALA A 97 7.15 15.78 -7.62
N PHE A 98 6.03 15.10 -7.88
CA PHE A 98 4.85 15.68 -8.53
C PHE A 98 4.04 16.58 -7.57
N VAL A 99 3.94 16.20 -6.31
CA VAL A 99 3.19 16.96 -5.28
C VAL A 99 4.01 18.15 -4.74
N ALA A 100 5.34 18.00 -4.65
CA ALA A 100 6.24 18.97 -4.04
C ALA A 100 6.25 20.38 -4.66
N PRO A 101 6.03 20.62 -5.97
CA PRO A 101 5.94 21.98 -6.53
C PRO A 101 4.80 22.81 -5.94
N GLY A 102 3.71 22.18 -5.48
CA GLY A 102 2.60 22.84 -4.78
C GLY A 102 2.90 23.26 -3.33
N MET A 103 4.08 22.90 -2.80
CA MET A 103 4.49 23.20 -1.43
C MET A 103 5.38 24.46 -1.38
N TYR A 104 5.21 25.30 -0.35
CA TYR A 104 6.01 26.49 -0.16
C TYR A 104 7.52 26.20 -0.07
N ARG A 105 8.36 27.15 -0.53
CA ARG A 105 9.83 27.00 -0.64
C ARG A 105 10.54 26.54 0.65
N ASN A 106 10.03 26.94 1.82
CA ASN A 106 10.58 26.57 3.13
C ASN A 106 10.25 25.12 3.56
N GLU A 107 9.33 24.47 2.87
CA GLU A 107 8.76 23.18 3.22
C GLU A 107 9.48 22.00 2.57
N LYS A 108 10.33 22.27 1.55
CA LYS A 108 11.14 21.24 0.88
C LYS A 108 12.07 20.47 1.82
N LYS A 109 12.47 21.06 2.95
CA LYS A 109 13.29 20.38 3.98
C LYS A 109 12.55 19.23 4.67
N ILE A 110 11.21 19.26 4.68
CA ILE A 110 10.36 18.25 5.33
C ILE A 110 9.96 17.16 4.32
N ALA A 111 10.04 17.44 3.02
CA ALA A 111 9.67 16.49 1.97
C ALA A 111 10.53 15.21 2.01
N PHE A 112 11.84 15.33 2.23
CA PHE A 112 12.73 14.16 2.26
C PHE A 112 12.46 13.23 3.47
N PRO A 113 12.35 13.73 4.72
CA PRO A 113 11.93 12.89 5.85
C PRO A 113 10.57 12.22 5.65
N LEU A 114 9.60 12.92 5.08
CA LEU A 114 8.28 12.37 4.80
C LEU A 114 8.35 11.27 3.73
N LEU A 115 9.11 11.48 2.65
CA LEU A 115 9.36 10.45 1.64
C LEU A 115 10.03 9.21 2.26
N ALA A 116 11.05 9.40 3.08
CA ALA A 116 11.71 8.30 3.76
C ALA A 116 10.74 7.53 4.69
N SER A 117 9.88 8.27 5.41
CA SER A 117 8.83 7.68 6.23
C SER A 117 7.81 6.91 5.40
N SER A 118 7.37 7.42 4.25
CA SER A 118 6.48 6.72 3.31
C SER A 118 7.09 5.38 2.88
N VAL A 119 8.34 5.37 2.44
CA VAL A 119 9.01 4.12 2.02
C VAL A 119 9.06 3.11 3.17
N VAL A 120 9.42 3.56 4.38
CA VAL A 120 9.47 2.69 5.56
C VAL A 120 8.09 2.16 5.93
N LEU A 121 7.05 3.04 5.93
CA LEU A 121 5.70 2.63 6.25
C LEU A 121 5.12 1.66 5.20
N PHE A 122 5.36 1.89 3.92
CA PHE A 122 4.92 0.96 2.89
C PHE A 122 5.45 -0.46 3.12
N TYR A 123 6.77 -0.59 3.35
CA TYR A 123 7.36 -1.90 3.65
C TYR A 123 6.92 -2.47 5.00
N ALA A 124 6.70 -1.62 6.00
CA ALA A 124 6.11 -2.04 7.27
C ALA A 124 4.69 -2.59 7.06
N GLY A 125 3.90 -1.98 6.16
CA GLY A 125 2.57 -2.47 5.77
C GLY A 125 2.64 -3.84 5.09
N ALA A 126 3.57 -4.03 4.17
CA ALA A 126 3.79 -5.33 3.54
C ALA A 126 4.26 -6.40 4.55
N ALA A 127 5.18 -6.05 5.45
CA ALA A 127 5.63 -6.93 6.52
C ALA A 127 4.48 -7.27 7.50
N PHE A 128 3.65 -6.29 7.86
CA PHE A 128 2.46 -6.51 8.68
C PHE A 128 1.48 -7.48 8.01
N ALA A 129 1.25 -7.32 6.71
CA ALA A 129 0.43 -8.25 5.94
C ALA A 129 1.00 -9.68 5.99
N TYR A 130 2.31 -9.83 5.76
CA TYR A 130 2.96 -11.14 5.69
C TYR A 130 3.01 -11.85 7.04
N PHE A 131 3.45 -11.14 8.10
CA PHE A 131 3.72 -11.78 9.41
C PHE A 131 2.52 -11.82 10.35
N ILE A 132 1.53 -10.95 10.15
CA ILE A 132 0.38 -10.84 11.06
C ILE A 132 -0.93 -11.19 10.36
N VAL A 133 -1.24 -10.53 9.23
CA VAL A 133 -2.56 -10.66 8.61
C VAL A 133 -2.75 -12.04 7.98
N PHE A 134 -1.78 -12.52 7.20
CA PHE A 134 -1.88 -13.83 6.54
C PHE A 134 -2.04 -14.99 7.53
N PRO A 135 -1.18 -15.14 8.55
CA PRO A 135 -1.36 -16.21 9.54
C PRO A 135 -2.73 -16.19 10.22
N LEU A 136 -3.24 -14.99 10.56
CA LEU A 136 -4.54 -14.84 11.21
C LEU A 136 -5.69 -15.23 10.27
N ILE A 137 -5.68 -14.76 9.04
CA ILE A 137 -6.75 -15.07 8.07
C ILE A 137 -6.72 -16.55 7.69
N PHE A 138 -5.55 -17.12 7.41
CA PHE A 138 -5.45 -18.53 7.04
C PHE A 138 -5.76 -19.45 8.20
N ALA A 139 -5.32 -19.14 9.42
CA ALA A 139 -5.72 -19.89 10.61
C ALA A 139 -7.24 -19.86 10.81
N PHE A 140 -7.88 -18.71 10.58
CA PHE A 140 -9.34 -18.62 10.62
C PHE A 140 -10.00 -19.51 9.55
N PHE A 141 -9.60 -19.39 8.28
CA PHE A 141 -10.21 -20.19 7.20
C PHE A 141 -10.02 -21.69 7.41
N THR A 142 -8.86 -22.11 7.88
CA THR A 142 -8.61 -23.53 8.18
C THR A 142 -9.41 -24.02 9.40
N SER A 143 -9.63 -23.19 10.41
CA SER A 143 -10.39 -23.54 11.62
C SER A 143 -11.90 -23.70 11.38
N VAL A 144 -12.43 -22.98 10.37
CA VAL A 144 -13.88 -23.00 10.04
C VAL A 144 -14.19 -24.05 8.97
N ALA A 145 -13.16 -24.65 8.35
CA ALA A 145 -13.37 -25.69 7.34
C ALA A 145 -14.08 -26.92 7.96
N PRO A 146 -15.12 -27.48 7.31
CA PRO A 146 -15.77 -28.69 7.78
C PRO A 146 -14.82 -29.88 7.85
N THR A 147 -14.98 -30.77 8.84
CA THR A 147 -14.07 -31.90 9.10
C THR A 147 -13.95 -32.88 7.95
N ASP A 148 -14.99 -32.95 7.10
CA ASP A 148 -15.06 -33.88 5.96
C ASP A 148 -14.61 -33.26 4.63
N VAL A 149 -14.04 -32.03 4.64
CA VAL A 149 -13.62 -31.34 3.45
C VAL A 149 -12.09 -31.18 3.45
N THR A 150 -11.45 -31.78 2.43
CA THR A 150 -10.02 -31.55 2.20
C THR A 150 -9.81 -30.18 1.55
N VAL A 151 -9.09 -29.31 2.23
CA VAL A 151 -8.76 -27.97 1.70
C VAL A 151 -7.65 -28.10 0.66
N MET A 152 -7.99 -27.91 -0.62
CA MET A 152 -7.05 -27.83 -1.73
C MET A 152 -7.06 -26.43 -2.30
N THR A 153 -6.01 -25.68 -2.06
CA THR A 153 -5.94 -24.26 -2.47
C THR A 153 -5.33 -24.13 -3.87
N ASP A 154 -6.06 -23.49 -4.79
CA ASP A 154 -5.55 -23.15 -6.11
C ASP A 154 -4.46 -22.08 -6.03
N ILE A 155 -3.31 -22.32 -6.70
CA ILE A 155 -2.13 -21.43 -6.66
C ILE A 155 -2.43 -20.02 -7.16
N ASN A 156 -3.27 -19.88 -8.17
CA ASN A 156 -3.59 -18.60 -8.80
C ASN A 156 -4.52 -17.78 -7.89
N ARG A 157 -5.56 -18.42 -7.34
CA ARG A 157 -6.51 -17.77 -6.41
C ARG A 157 -5.83 -17.36 -5.11
N TYR A 158 -4.95 -18.21 -4.60
CA TYR A 158 -4.12 -17.88 -3.44
C TYR A 158 -3.29 -16.62 -3.70
N LEU A 159 -2.54 -16.62 -4.81
CA LEU A 159 -1.69 -15.48 -5.16
C LEU A 159 -2.50 -14.20 -5.33
N ASP A 160 -3.65 -14.25 -6.03
CA ASP A 160 -4.50 -13.08 -6.20
C ASP A 160 -4.98 -12.49 -4.87
N PHE A 161 -5.33 -13.35 -3.92
CA PHE A 161 -5.70 -12.94 -2.58
C PHE A 161 -4.53 -12.30 -1.84
N VAL A 162 -3.37 -12.95 -1.84
CA VAL A 162 -2.15 -12.47 -1.18
C VAL A 162 -1.73 -11.10 -1.74
N LEU A 163 -1.69 -10.96 -3.06
CA LEU A 163 -1.29 -9.70 -3.70
C LEU A 163 -2.24 -8.56 -3.38
N LYS A 164 -3.55 -8.81 -3.36
CA LYS A 164 -4.54 -7.80 -2.95
C LYS A 164 -4.28 -7.30 -1.53
N ILE A 165 -4.01 -8.20 -0.59
CA ILE A 165 -3.74 -7.84 0.80
C ILE A 165 -2.42 -7.08 0.95
N PHE A 166 -1.37 -7.50 0.25
CA PHE A 166 -0.10 -6.77 0.24
C PHE A 166 -0.27 -5.33 -0.22
N PHE A 167 -0.93 -5.11 -1.37
CA PHE A 167 -1.19 -3.76 -1.87
C PHE A 167 -2.07 -2.96 -0.92
N ALA A 168 -3.12 -3.58 -0.39
CA ALA A 168 -4.03 -2.92 0.53
C ALA A 168 -3.32 -2.41 1.78
N PHE A 169 -2.49 -3.25 2.43
CA PHE A 169 -1.74 -2.82 3.61
C PHE A 169 -0.57 -1.91 3.27
N GLY A 170 0.14 -2.13 2.15
CA GLY A 170 1.15 -1.19 1.68
C GLY A 170 0.58 0.23 1.52
N VAL A 171 -0.57 0.36 0.86
CA VAL A 171 -1.26 1.65 0.70
C VAL A 171 -1.90 2.14 1.99
N ALA A 172 -2.48 1.27 2.82
CA ALA A 172 -3.10 1.66 4.08
C ALA A 172 -2.08 2.26 5.06
N PHE A 173 -0.86 1.78 5.05
CA PHE A 173 0.22 2.33 5.87
C PHE A 173 0.69 3.72 5.41
N GLU A 174 0.31 4.16 4.20
CA GLU A 174 0.49 5.56 3.76
C GLU A 174 -0.59 6.51 4.33
N ILE A 175 -1.70 5.99 4.87
CA ILE A 175 -2.79 6.82 5.43
C ILE A 175 -2.29 7.84 6.48
N PRO A 176 -1.41 7.46 7.44
CA PRO A 176 -0.89 8.43 8.41
C PRO A 176 -0.11 9.56 7.75
N ILE A 177 0.70 9.26 6.75
CA ILE A 177 1.48 10.26 6.01
C ILE A 177 0.55 11.16 5.20
N ALA A 178 -0.42 10.58 4.49
CA ALA A 178 -1.42 11.36 3.74
C ALA A 178 -2.21 12.30 4.66
N ALA A 179 -2.63 11.85 5.85
CA ALA A 179 -3.32 12.68 6.82
C ALA A 179 -2.44 13.84 7.31
N VAL A 180 -1.17 13.55 7.63
CA VAL A 180 -0.19 14.58 8.04
C VAL A 180 0.01 15.63 6.95
N ILE A 181 0.17 15.22 5.70
CA ILE A 181 0.35 16.12 4.55
C ILE A 181 -0.88 17.01 4.37
N LEU A 182 -2.09 16.43 4.41
CA LEU A 182 -3.34 17.17 4.23
C LEU A 182 -3.56 18.21 5.34
N ILE A 183 -3.19 17.90 6.58
CA ILE A 183 -3.26 18.84 7.70
C ILE A 183 -2.19 19.92 7.55
N TRP A 184 -0.97 19.53 7.26
CA TRP A 184 0.16 20.43 7.17
C TRP A 184 0.05 21.41 5.98
N SER A 185 -0.48 20.95 4.83
CA SER A 185 -0.75 21.81 3.66
C SER A 185 -1.96 22.75 3.84
N GLY A 186 -2.65 22.67 4.98
CA GLY A 186 -3.82 23.51 5.25
C GLY A 186 -5.08 23.11 4.46
N VAL A 187 -5.05 22.02 3.70
CA VAL A 187 -6.23 21.50 2.95
C VAL A 187 -7.33 21.06 3.92
N THR A 188 -6.95 20.54 5.09
CA THR A 188 -7.88 20.12 6.14
C THR A 188 -7.27 20.33 7.52
N THR A 189 -8.09 20.22 8.57
CA THR A 189 -7.63 20.27 9.96
C THR A 189 -7.77 18.90 10.61
N ALA A 190 -6.96 18.63 11.65
CA ALA A 190 -7.08 17.41 12.42
C ALA A 190 -8.47 17.21 13.04
N GLU A 191 -9.16 18.31 13.41
CA GLU A 191 -10.54 18.27 13.91
C GLU A 191 -11.54 17.88 12.80
N SER A 192 -11.36 18.41 11.59
CA SER A 192 -12.19 18.08 10.43
C SER A 192 -12.05 16.60 10.07
N LEU A 193 -10.81 16.06 10.06
CA LEU A 193 -10.58 14.63 9.85
C LEU A 193 -11.20 13.78 10.96
N ALA A 194 -11.09 14.21 12.23
CA ALA A 194 -11.70 13.50 13.35
C ALA A 194 -13.24 13.42 13.24
N LYS A 195 -13.90 14.45 12.71
CA LYS A 195 -15.34 14.42 12.44
C LYS A 195 -15.74 13.42 11.35
N LYS A 196 -14.82 13.06 10.47
CA LYS A 196 -15.03 12.08 9.37
C LYS A 196 -14.81 10.63 9.79
N ARG A 197 -14.45 10.35 11.05
CA ARG A 197 -14.24 8.98 11.59
C ARG A 197 -15.31 7.96 11.19
N PRO A 198 -16.62 8.25 11.33
CA PRO A 198 -17.64 7.27 10.96
C PRO A 198 -17.56 6.84 9.49
N TRP A 199 -17.30 7.79 8.60
CA TRP A 199 -17.15 7.53 7.17
C TRP A 199 -15.88 6.75 6.85
N ILE A 200 -14.78 7.01 7.54
CA ILE A 200 -13.53 6.27 7.39
C ILE A 200 -13.68 4.83 7.87
N ILE A 201 -14.35 4.60 9.00
CA ILE A 201 -14.63 3.25 9.50
C ILE A 201 -15.45 2.48 8.46
N VAL A 202 -16.54 3.06 7.94
CA VAL A 202 -17.33 2.44 6.86
C VAL A 202 -16.45 2.16 5.64
N GLY A 203 -15.60 3.10 5.24
CA GLY A 203 -14.65 2.92 4.13
C GLY A 203 -13.68 1.76 4.36
N CYS A 204 -13.15 1.60 5.58
CA CYS A 204 -12.27 0.48 5.94
C CYS A 204 -12.99 -0.88 5.83
N PHE A 205 -14.26 -0.97 6.29
CA PHE A 205 -15.06 -2.19 6.13
C PHE A 205 -15.41 -2.47 4.67
N VAL A 206 -15.73 -1.44 3.87
CA VAL A 206 -15.94 -1.59 2.42
C VAL A 206 -14.66 -2.08 1.73
N ALA A 207 -13.50 -1.53 2.08
CA ALA A 207 -12.21 -2.01 1.57
C ALA A 207 -11.99 -3.48 1.98
N GLY A 208 -12.24 -3.84 3.24
CA GLY A 208 -12.19 -5.22 3.71
C GLY A 208 -13.08 -6.16 2.90
N MET A 209 -14.32 -5.76 2.61
CA MET A 209 -15.27 -6.53 1.81
C MET A 209 -14.80 -6.78 0.36
N LEU A 210 -14.07 -5.84 -0.23
CA LEU A 210 -13.53 -5.99 -1.59
C LEU A 210 -12.28 -6.89 -1.63
N LEU A 211 -11.59 -7.02 -0.50
CA LEU A 211 -10.33 -7.74 -0.39
C LEU A 211 -10.50 -9.19 0.08
N THR A 212 -11.49 -9.45 0.93
CA THR A 212 -11.77 -10.77 1.51
C THR A 212 -13.18 -11.24 1.15
N PRO A 213 -13.45 -12.56 1.29
CA PRO A 213 -14.83 -13.06 1.28
C PRO A 213 -15.71 -12.28 2.27
N PRO A 214 -17.01 -12.14 2.00
CA PRO A 214 -17.92 -11.34 2.83
C PRO A 214 -18.22 -12.03 4.18
N ASP A 215 -17.24 -12.09 5.07
CA ASP A 215 -17.38 -12.54 6.43
C ASP A 215 -16.92 -11.47 7.43
N VAL A 216 -17.61 -11.37 8.57
CA VAL A 216 -17.39 -10.29 9.56
C VAL A 216 -16.01 -10.37 10.20
N ILE A 217 -15.44 -11.57 10.35
CA ILE A 217 -14.16 -11.76 11.05
C ILE A 217 -13.01 -11.30 10.16
N SER A 218 -12.91 -11.80 8.92
CA SER A 218 -11.87 -11.40 7.99
C SER A 218 -11.93 -9.90 7.66
N GLN A 219 -13.16 -9.36 7.47
CA GLN A 219 -13.34 -7.92 7.27
C GLN A 219 -12.84 -7.11 8.47
N SER A 220 -13.15 -7.53 9.70
CA SER A 220 -12.71 -6.85 10.92
C SER A 220 -11.19 -6.91 11.09
N LEU A 221 -10.57 -8.06 10.77
CA LEU A 221 -9.11 -8.23 10.81
C LEU A 221 -8.38 -7.26 9.88
N LEU A 222 -9.01 -6.84 8.77
CA LEU A 222 -8.45 -5.83 7.86
C LEU A 222 -8.84 -4.41 8.26
N ALA A 223 -10.11 -4.18 8.59
CA ALA A 223 -10.65 -2.84 8.83
C ALA A 223 -10.08 -2.19 10.09
N ILE A 224 -9.89 -2.98 11.18
CA ILE A 224 -9.38 -2.45 12.45
C ILE A 224 -7.96 -1.87 12.32
N PRO A 225 -6.96 -2.57 11.75
CA PRO A 225 -5.64 -2.00 11.53
C PRO A 225 -5.66 -0.75 10.64
N MET A 226 -6.46 -0.74 9.56
CA MET A 226 -6.59 0.42 8.68
C MET A 226 -7.17 1.64 9.43
N TRP A 227 -8.19 1.43 10.26
CA TRP A 227 -8.74 2.50 11.09
C TRP A 227 -7.73 3.00 12.13
N LEU A 228 -6.97 2.10 12.77
CA LEU A 228 -5.93 2.50 13.71
C LEU A 228 -4.84 3.36 13.05
N LEU A 229 -4.45 3.03 11.82
CA LEU A 229 -3.51 3.84 11.04
C LEU A 229 -4.07 5.25 10.77
N PHE A 230 -5.36 5.38 10.48
CA PHE A 230 -6.00 6.68 10.35
C PHE A 230 -5.97 7.49 11.65
N GLU A 231 -6.25 6.86 12.80
CA GLU A 231 -6.14 7.51 14.11
C GLU A 231 -4.72 7.98 14.43
N LEU A 232 -3.71 7.17 14.08
CA LEU A 232 -2.30 7.57 14.18
C LEU A 232 -2.01 8.80 13.31
N GLY A 233 -2.56 8.85 12.09
CA GLY A 233 -2.44 10.03 11.22
C GLY A 233 -3.00 11.30 11.83
N ILE A 234 -4.19 11.22 12.45
CA ILE A 234 -4.78 12.36 13.17
C ILE A 234 -3.92 12.75 14.38
N PHE A 235 -3.41 11.77 15.12
CA PHE A 235 -2.57 12.04 16.29
C PHE A 235 -1.29 12.79 15.92
N PHE A 236 -0.57 12.35 14.89
CA PHE A 236 0.63 13.03 14.40
C PHE A 236 0.29 14.40 13.79
N GLY A 237 -0.82 14.51 13.06
CA GLY A 237 -1.30 15.78 12.52
C GLY A 237 -1.57 16.83 13.59
N LYS A 238 -2.23 16.45 14.69
CA LYS A 238 -2.46 17.34 15.84
C LYS A 238 -1.17 17.78 16.51
N ALA A 239 -0.16 16.91 16.59
CA ALA A 239 1.13 17.22 17.19
C ALA A 239 1.90 18.28 16.38
N LEU A 240 1.73 18.27 15.04
CA LEU A 240 2.31 19.26 14.15
C LEU A 240 1.58 20.60 14.20
N ASP A 241 0.25 20.57 14.22
CA ASP A 241 -0.61 21.76 14.27
C ASP A 241 -0.31 22.62 15.52
N LYS A 242 -0.11 21.96 16.67
CA LYS A 242 0.32 22.62 17.91
C LYS A 242 1.69 23.30 17.84
N ARG A 243 2.61 22.78 17.03
CA ARG A 243 3.93 23.39 16.84
C ARG A 243 3.89 24.63 15.95
N GLN A 244 2.98 24.68 14.99
CA GLN A 244 2.80 25.83 14.10
C GLN A 244 2.05 26.99 14.78
N SER A 245 1.11 26.67 15.69
CA SER A 245 0.34 27.69 16.43
C SER A 245 1.06 28.25 17.68
N GLY A 246 2.20 27.68 18.06
CA GLY A 246 3.01 28.08 19.21
C GLY A 246 4.34 28.78 18.87
N SER A 247 4.59 29.06 17.58
CA SER A 247 5.73 29.84 17.07
C SER A 247 5.23 31.14 16.43
#